data_d343aa7031db96306c09ab21eb4db6c0
#
_entry.id   d343aa7031db96306c09ab21eb4db6c0
#
_cell.length_a   1.000
_cell.length_b   1.000
_cell.length_c   1.000
_cell.angle_alpha   90.00
_cell.angle_beta   90.00
_cell.angle_gamma   90.00
#
_symmetry.space_group_name_H-M   'P 1'
#
loop_
_entity.id
_entity.type
_entity.pdbx_description
1 polymer ?
#
loop_
_entity_poly.entity_id
_entity_poly.type
_entity_poly.pdbx_seq_one_letter_code
_entity_poly.pdbx_strand_id
1 'polypeptide(L)'
;MTQRCGDTLLFRTPPVIAAQAAVGGKKEGEGPLAAAFDELSSDNRFGQSSWEAAEKYLQLRAARLCLQKAQLPEEKVRLVLAGDLQAQCTASGYALRELGVPFAGLFGACSTMAEALALGADGVLISVKTDYLAYRG
;
A
#
# COMPACT_ATOMS: atom_id res chain seq x y z
N MET A 1 5.28 17.95 -16.91
CA MET A 1 6.29 18.63 -16.08
C MET A 1 5.61 19.18 -14.84
N THR A 2 6.18 18.91 -13.69
CA THR A 2 5.73 19.41 -12.39
C THR A 2 6.26 20.83 -12.21
N GLN A 3 5.45 21.73 -11.66
CA GLN A 3 5.85 23.10 -11.33
C GLN A 3 5.82 23.26 -9.80
N ARG A 4 6.89 23.79 -9.22
CA ARG A 4 6.89 24.17 -7.81
C ARG A 4 6.33 25.58 -7.64
N CYS A 5 5.39 25.72 -6.71
CA CYS A 5 4.79 26.99 -6.33
C CYS A 5 4.85 27.11 -4.80
N GLY A 6 5.89 27.76 -4.28
CA GLY A 6 6.21 27.73 -2.84
C GLY A 6 6.53 26.32 -2.37
N ASP A 7 5.77 25.82 -1.39
CA ASP A 7 5.90 24.47 -0.86
C ASP A 7 4.94 23.45 -1.52
N THR A 8 4.26 23.86 -2.58
CA THR A 8 3.31 23.04 -3.32
C THR A 8 3.90 22.60 -4.66
N LEU A 9 3.65 21.34 -5.03
CA LEU A 9 3.93 20.80 -6.35
C LEU A 9 2.62 20.79 -7.17
N LEU A 10 2.64 21.45 -8.31
CA LEU A 10 1.52 21.47 -9.25
C LEU A 10 1.84 20.63 -10.47
N PHE A 11 0.98 19.67 -10.78
CA PHE A 11 1.10 18.86 -11.98
C PHE A 11 0.32 19.51 -13.12
N ARG A 12 0.97 19.81 -14.25
CA ARG A 12 0.27 20.36 -15.44
C ARG A 12 -0.74 19.37 -16.00
N THR A 13 -0.40 18.08 -15.98
CA THR A 13 -1.32 16.99 -16.25
C THR A 13 -1.47 16.22 -14.95
N PRO A 14 -2.57 16.38 -14.22
CA PRO A 14 -2.74 15.72 -12.95
C PRO A 14 -2.80 14.20 -13.14
N PRO A 15 -2.11 13.42 -12.27
CA PRO A 15 -2.22 11.97 -12.28
C PRO A 15 -3.63 11.56 -11.84
N VAL A 16 -4.05 10.40 -12.27
CA VAL A 16 -5.36 9.82 -11.94
C VAL A 16 -5.15 8.57 -11.09
N ILE A 17 -5.92 8.44 -10.01
CA ILE A 17 -6.00 7.20 -9.25
C ILE A 17 -6.87 6.23 -10.05
N ALA A 18 -6.26 5.22 -10.66
CA ALA A 18 -6.96 4.25 -11.49
C ALA A 18 -7.79 3.26 -10.66
N ALA A 19 -7.29 2.87 -9.50
CA ALA A 19 -7.98 2.00 -8.55
C ALA A 19 -7.44 2.18 -7.14
N GLN A 20 -8.19 1.69 -6.18
CA GLN A 20 -7.80 1.59 -4.77
C GLN A 20 -8.27 0.25 -4.21
N ALA A 21 -7.57 -0.27 -3.21
CA ALA A 21 -7.99 -1.44 -2.46
C ALA A 21 -7.61 -1.30 -0.99
N ALA A 22 -8.48 -1.80 -0.13
CA ALA A 22 -8.29 -1.81 1.31
C ALA A 22 -8.50 -3.22 1.85
N VAL A 23 -7.51 -3.74 2.56
CA VAL A 23 -7.57 -5.03 3.26
C VAL A 23 -7.35 -4.76 4.74
N GLY A 24 -8.25 -5.24 5.58
CA GLY A 24 -8.23 -4.97 7.01
C GLY A 24 -8.30 -6.21 7.87
N GLY A 25 -7.84 -6.08 9.11
CA GLY A 25 -7.94 -7.10 10.13
C GLY A 25 -9.26 -7.05 10.91
N LYS A 26 -9.29 -7.79 12.00
CA LYS A 26 -10.49 -7.94 12.84
C LYS A 26 -11.01 -6.61 13.39
N LYS A 27 -10.12 -5.73 13.87
CA LYS A 27 -10.53 -4.46 14.49
C LYS A 27 -11.17 -3.51 13.48
N GLU A 28 -10.68 -3.48 12.24
CA GLU A 28 -11.29 -2.71 11.17
C GLU A 28 -12.69 -3.23 10.84
N GLY A 29 -12.89 -4.57 10.90
CA GLY A 29 -14.19 -5.20 10.72
C GLY A 29 -15.21 -4.90 11.82
N GLU A 30 -14.74 -4.53 13.01
CA GLU A 30 -15.57 -4.08 14.14
C GLU A 30 -15.79 -2.56 14.15
N GLY A 31 -15.10 -1.83 13.27
CA GLY A 31 -15.12 -0.38 13.21
C GLY A 31 -16.21 0.20 12.30
N PRO A 32 -16.44 1.51 12.38
CA PRO A 32 -17.48 2.19 11.61
C PRO A 32 -17.23 2.19 10.11
N LEU A 33 -15.99 1.93 9.68
CA LEU A 33 -15.60 1.89 8.26
C LEU A 33 -15.51 0.48 7.68
N ALA A 34 -15.99 -0.54 8.39
CA ALA A 34 -15.90 -1.93 7.95
C ALA A 34 -16.43 -2.14 6.51
N ALA A 35 -17.55 -1.51 6.17
CA ALA A 35 -18.15 -1.60 4.84
C ALA A 35 -17.30 -0.96 3.72
N ALA A 36 -16.28 -0.17 4.04
CA ALA A 36 -15.39 0.47 3.07
C ALA A 36 -14.17 -0.39 2.68
N PHE A 37 -13.94 -1.48 3.39
CA PHE A 37 -12.87 -2.43 3.07
C PHE A 37 -13.31 -3.40 1.98
N ASP A 38 -12.40 -3.71 1.07
CA ASP A 38 -12.61 -4.73 0.04
C ASP A 38 -12.51 -6.15 0.58
N GLU A 39 -11.69 -6.34 1.62
CA GLU A 39 -11.50 -7.63 2.28
C GLU A 39 -11.22 -7.42 3.77
N LEU A 40 -11.90 -8.20 4.61
CA LEU A 40 -11.70 -8.20 6.05
C LEU A 40 -11.42 -9.60 6.54
N SER A 41 -10.48 -9.73 7.46
CA SER A 41 -10.20 -10.99 8.16
C SER A 41 -10.71 -10.92 9.60
N SER A 42 -11.34 -12.00 10.05
CA SER A 42 -11.68 -12.18 11.47
C SER A 42 -10.47 -12.54 12.34
N ASP A 43 -9.35 -12.90 11.70
CA ASP A 43 -8.08 -13.20 12.34
C ASP A 43 -7.06 -12.10 12.01
N ASN A 44 -6.48 -11.51 13.05
CA ASN A 44 -5.46 -10.46 12.93
C ASN A 44 -4.18 -10.90 12.22
N ARG A 45 -3.92 -12.20 12.18
CA ARG A 45 -2.75 -12.78 11.50
C ARG A 45 -3.06 -13.31 10.10
N PHE A 46 -4.30 -13.23 9.65
CA PHE A 46 -4.69 -13.77 8.33
C PHE A 46 -4.27 -15.23 8.13
N GLY A 47 -4.31 -16.05 9.20
CA GLY A 47 -3.85 -17.43 9.18
C GLY A 47 -2.32 -17.60 9.14
N GLN A 48 -1.54 -16.54 9.26
CA GLN A 48 -0.09 -16.61 9.20
C GLN A 48 0.55 -16.93 10.55
N SER A 49 1.76 -17.50 10.51
CA SER A 49 2.48 -17.94 11.72
C SER A 49 3.14 -16.80 12.50
N SER A 50 3.46 -15.67 11.85
CA SER A 50 4.09 -14.51 12.48
C SER A 50 3.42 -13.20 12.04
N TRP A 51 3.72 -12.11 12.75
CA TRP A 51 3.22 -10.78 12.41
C TRP A 51 3.81 -10.25 11.11
N GLU A 52 5.09 -10.53 10.86
CA GLU A 52 5.77 -10.15 9.61
C GLU A 52 5.16 -10.86 8.41
N ALA A 53 4.83 -12.15 8.57
CA ALA A 53 4.14 -12.92 7.53
C ALA A 53 2.72 -12.40 7.29
N ALA A 54 2.02 -12.00 8.35
CA ALA A 54 0.69 -11.41 8.26
C ALA A 54 0.72 -10.08 7.52
N GLU A 55 1.67 -9.20 7.84
CA GLU A 55 1.85 -7.91 7.17
C GLU A 55 2.24 -8.09 5.70
N LYS A 56 3.17 -9.01 5.42
CA LYS A 56 3.50 -9.41 4.05
C LYS A 56 2.26 -9.83 3.27
N TYR A 57 1.45 -10.73 3.84
CA TYR A 57 0.23 -11.21 3.22
C TYR A 57 -0.74 -10.05 2.92
N LEU A 58 -0.98 -9.20 3.90
CA LEU A 58 -1.89 -8.06 3.79
C LEU A 58 -1.49 -7.10 2.67
N GLN A 59 -0.20 -6.74 2.60
CA GLN A 59 0.32 -5.87 1.55
C GLN A 59 0.18 -6.49 0.16
N LEU A 60 0.59 -7.76 0.01
CA LEU A 60 0.49 -8.47 -1.26
C LEU A 60 -0.96 -8.60 -1.72
N ARG A 61 -1.87 -8.90 -0.78
CA ARG A 61 -3.29 -9.02 -1.07
C ARG A 61 -3.90 -7.68 -1.51
N ALA A 62 -3.59 -6.60 -0.81
CA ALA A 62 -4.06 -5.27 -1.18
C ALA A 62 -3.55 -4.84 -2.56
N ALA A 63 -2.26 -5.08 -2.85
CA ALA A 63 -1.68 -4.77 -4.15
C ALA A 63 -2.37 -5.56 -5.28
N ARG A 64 -2.57 -6.86 -5.13
CA ARG A 64 -3.24 -7.69 -6.13
C ARG A 64 -4.70 -7.30 -6.34
N LEU A 65 -5.43 -7.00 -5.27
CA LEU A 65 -6.81 -6.50 -5.39
C LEU A 65 -6.87 -5.17 -6.13
N CYS A 66 -5.94 -4.26 -5.84
CA CYS A 66 -5.86 -2.99 -6.53
C CYS A 66 -5.60 -3.17 -8.03
N LEU A 67 -4.66 -4.03 -8.40
CA LEU A 67 -4.38 -4.37 -9.80
C LEU A 67 -5.58 -5.02 -10.49
N GLN A 68 -6.25 -5.93 -9.80
CA GLN A 68 -7.47 -6.57 -10.32
C GLN A 68 -8.57 -5.54 -10.60
N LYS A 69 -8.82 -4.62 -9.68
CA LYS A 69 -9.80 -3.53 -9.84
C LYS A 69 -9.41 -2.58 -10.97
N ALA A 70 -8.12 -2.32 -11.14
CA ALA A 70 -7.59 -1.52 -12.24
C ALA A 70 -7.60 -2.27 -13.59
N GLN A 71 -7.87 -3.57 -13.60
CA GLN A 71 -7.70 -4.45 -14.77
C GLN A 71 -6.29 -4.36 -15.37
N LEU A 72 -5.30 -4.21 -14.51
CA LEU A 72 -3.90 -4.02 -14.87
C LEU A 72 -3.08 -5.26 -14.49
N PRO A 73 -2.40 -5.92 -15.44
CA PRO A 73 -1.51 -7.04 -15.11
C PRO A 73 -0.22 -6.55 -14.44
N GLU A 74 0.39 -7.41 -13.63
CA GLU A 74 1.59 -7.07 -12.83
C GLU A 74 2.73 -6.53 -13.71
N GLU A 75 2.91 -7.05 -14.92
CA GLU A 75 3.99 -6.66 -15.86
C GLU A 75 3.86 -5.21 -16.38
N LYS A 76 2.70 -4.61 -16.23
CA LYS A 76 2.47 -3.21 -16.60
C LYS A 76 2.86 -2.24 -15.50
N VAL A 77 3.09 -2.73 -14.29
CA VAL A 77 3.53 -1.90 -13.16
C VAL A 77 5.01 -1.55 -13.35
N ARG A 78 5.31 -0.27 -13.39
CA ARG A 78 6.68 0.20 -13.61
C ARG A 78 7.47 0.35 -12.33
N LEU A 79 6.80 0.64 -11.24
CA LEU A 79 7.40 0.85 -9.93
C LEU A 79 6.35 0.70 -8.85
N VAL A 80 6.69 0.07 -7.73
CA VAL A 80 5.90 0.08 -6.50
C VAL A 80 6.63 0.89 -5.45
N LEU A 81 5.91 1.79 -4.81
CA LEU A 81 6.36 2.52 -3.63
C LEU A 81 5.61 1.98 -2.43
N ALA A 82 6.32 1.50 -1.45
CA ALA A 82 5.70 0.93 -0.26
C ALA A 82 6.59 1.10 0.97
N GLY A 83 5.97 1.05 2.12
CA GLY A 83 6.64 1.01 3.41
C GLY A 83 5.75 0.36 4.45
N ASP A 84 6.36 -0.06 5.51
CA ASP A 84 5.69 -0.66 6.66
C ASP A 84 6.21 -0.05 7.97
N LEU A 85 5.45 -0.23 9.05
CA LEU A 85 5.82 0.28 10.37
C LEU A 85 6.48 -0.76 11.25
N GLN A 86 6.41 -2.03 10.87
CA GLN A 86 6.82 -3.11 11.74
C GLN A 86 8.32 -3.36 11.69
N ALA A 87 8.91 -3.41 10.52
CA ALA A 87 10.29 -3.83 10.35
C ALA A 87 11.04 -3.08 9.23
N GLN A 88 10.75 -1.80 9.06
CA GLN A 88 11.47 -0.91 8.14
C GLN A 88 11.59 -1.47 6.71
N CYS A 89 10.46 -1.69 6.06
CA CYS A 89 10.32 -2.25 4.72
C CYS A 89 10.70 -3.73 4.57
N THR A 90 10.86 -4.48 5.66
CA THR A 90 11.11 -5.93 5.57
C THR A 90 9.88 -6.65 5.03
N ALA A 91 8.70 -6.41 5.61
CA ALA A 91 7.45 -7.02 5.13
C ALA A 91 7.12 -6.56 3.71
N SER A 92 7.30 -5.27 3.41
CA SER A 92 7.12 -4.70 2.07
C SER A 92 8.04 -5.35 1.04
N GLY A 93 9.34 -5.50 1.37
CA GLY A 93 10.32 -6.13 0.49
C GLY A 93 9.95 -7.58 0.15
N TYR A 94 9.54 -8.37 1.15
CA TYR A 94 9.11 -9.74 0.93
C TYR A 94 7.79 -9.84 0.17
N ALA A 95 6.84 -8.94 0.43
CA ALA A 95 5.55 -8.93 -0.27
C ALA A 95 5.74 -8.61 -1.76
N LEU A 96 6.45 -7.53 -2.04
CA LEU A 96 6.55 -7.00 -3.40
C LEU A 96 7.52 -7.77 -4.29
N ARG A 97 8.48 -8.48 -3.69
CA ARG A 97 9.28 -9.47 -4.41
C ARG A 97 8.42 -10.51 -5.14
N GLU A 98 7.28 -10.89 -4.57
CA GLU A 98 6.38 -11.87 -5.21
C GLU A 98 5.63 -11.31 -6.42
N LEU A 99 5.52 -9.98 -6.55
CA LEU A 99 4.96 -9.35 -7.76
C LEU A 99 5.96 -9.29 -8.91
N GLY A 100 7.26 -9.48 -8.64
CA GLY A 100 8.30 -9.42 -9.67
C GLY A 100 8.47 -8.05 -10.32
N VAL A 101 8.06 -6.97 -9.64
CA VAL A 101 8.11 -5.59 -10.16
C VAL A 101 9.17 -4.77 -9.41
N PRO A 102 9.73 -3.70 -10.03
CA PRO A 102 10.62 -2.79 -9.35
C PRO A 102 9.97 -2.19 -8.09
N PHE A 103 10.73 -2.13 -7.01
CA PHE A 103 10.27 -1.68 -5.70
C PHE A 103 11.20 -0.63 -5.12
N ALA A 104 10.65 0.43 -4.56
CA ALA A 104 11.36 1.38 -3.72
C ALA A 104 10.70 1.48 -2.35
N GLY A 105 11.48 1.17 -1.30
CA GLY A 105 11.04 1.25 0.09
C GLY A 105 10.99 2.69 0.58
N LEU A 106 9.93 3.04 1.27
CA LEU A 106 9.73 4.35 1.90
C LEU A 106 9.76 4.21 3.41
N PHE A 107 10.46 5.10 4.08
CA PHE A 107 10.71 5.06 5.51
C PHE A 107 10.00 6.20 6.26
N GLY A 108 8.92 6.71 5.69
CA GLY A 108 8.16 7.85 6.22
C GLY A 108 7.22 7.50 7.37
N ALA A 109 7.19 6.25 7.85
CA ALA A 109 6.23 5.79 8.84
C ALA A 109 4.79 6.24 8.50
N CYS A 110 4.13 7.05 9.32
CA CYS A 110 2.77 7.52 9.05
C CYS A 110 2.66 8.39 7.77
N SER A 111 3.74 9.01 7.31
CA SER A 111 3.76 9.81 6.08
C SER A 111 4.01 9.00 4.80
N THR A 112 4.31 7.70 4.91
CA THR A 112 4.64 6.84 3.76
C THR A 112 3.61 6.92 2.63
N MET A 113 2.31 6.97 2.95
CA MET A 113 1.27 7.08 1.93
C MET A 113 1.34 8.41 1.16
N ALA A 114 1.49 9.52 1.87
CA ALA A 114 1.59 10.83 1.24
C ALA A 114 2.88 10.96 0.41
N GLU A 115 3.99 10.43 0.92
CA GLU A 115 5.27 10.37 0.22
C GLU A 115 5.17 9.52 -1.06
N ALA A 116 4.56 8.34 -0.97
CA ALA A 116 4.34 7.46 -2.12
C ALA A 116 3.46 8.13 -3.20
N LEU A 117 2.39 8.80 -2.80
CA LEU A 117 1.54 9.53 -3.74
C LEU A 117 2.28 10.69 -4.41
N ALA A 118 3.09 11.44 -3.66
CA ALA A 118 3.85 12.55 -4.20
C ALA A 118 4.93 12.08 -5.20
N LEU A 119 5.68 11.03 -4.86
CA LEU A 119 6.69 10.44 -5.74
C LEU A 119 6.06 9.72 -6.93
N GLY A 120 4.90 9.13 -6.72
CA GLY A 120 4.17 8.35 -7.70
C GLY A 120 3.46 9.14 -8.76
N ALA A 121 3.26 10.40 -8.54
CA ALA A 121 2.50 11.25 -9.45
C ALA A 121 3.11 11.41 -10.85
N ASP A 122 4.39 11.09 -11.03
CA ASP A 122 5.09 11.14 -12.32
C ASP A 122 5.15 9.78 -13.06
N GLY A 123 4.50 8.72 -12.56
CA GLY A 123 4.58 7.40 -13.18
C GLY A 123 3.40 6.46 -12.85
N VAL A 124 3.36 5.28 -13.46
CA VAL A 124 2.40 4.22 -13.10
C VAL A 124 2.87 3.56 -11.81
N LEU A 125 2.16 3.83 -10.75
CA LEU A 125 2.55 3.43 -9.41
C LEU A 125 1.44 2.71 -8.66
N ILE A 126 1.87 1.78 -7.80
CA ILE A 126 1.08 1.30 -6.67
C ILE A 126 1.72 1.86 -5.40
N SER A 127 0.91 2.52 -4.59
CA SER A 127 1.28 2.86 -3.22
C SER A 127 0.65 1.85 -2.28
N VAL A 128 1.47 1.17 -1.50
CA VAL A 128 0.99 0.24 -0.47
C VAL A 128 1.53 0.69 0.88
N LYS A 129 0.64 0.83 1.82
CA LYS A 129 0.97 1.09 3.22
C LYS A 129 0.18 0.14 4.11
N THR A 130 0.85 -0.39 5.11
CA THR A 130 0.20 -1.09 6.21
C THR A 130 0.45 -0.37 7.53
N ASP A 131 -0.55 -0.33 8.36
CA ASP A 131 -0.51 0.33 9.66
C ASP A 131 -0.83 -0.70 10.75
N TYR A 132 0.22 -1.14 11.46
CA TYR A 132 0.10 -2.14 12.52
C TYR A 132 0.08 -1.55 13.94
N LEU A 133 -0.13 -0.25 14.07
CA LEU A 133 -0.18 0.41 15.37
C LEU A 133 -1.32 -0.11 16.28
N ALA A 134 -2.32 -0.76 15.70
CA ALA A 134 -3.45 -1.32 16.43
C ALA A 134 -3.12 -2.56 17.30
N TYR A 135 -1.90 -3.10 17.20
CA TYR A 135 -1.54 -4.37 17.85
C TYR A 135 -0.75 -4.23 19.15
N ARG A 136 -0.48 -3.03 19.59
CA ARG A 136 0.17 -2.77 20.87
C ARG A 136 -0.83 -2.33 21.93
N GLY A 137 -1.97 -2.99 21.98
CA GLY A 137 -2.93 -2.85 23.05
C GLY A 137 -3.12 -4.16 23.76
#